data_dca9251f2862dc10e1cb71f6d436b92a
#
_entry.id   dca9251f2862dc10e1cb71f6d436b92a
#
_cell.length_a   1.000
_cell.length_b   1.000
_cell.length_c   1.000
_cell.angle_alpha   90.00
_cell.angle_beta   90.00
_cell.angle_gamma   90.00
#
_symmetry.space_group_name_H-M   'P 1'
#
loop_
_entity.id
_entity.type
_entity.pdbx_description
1 polymer ?
#
loop_
_entity_poly.entity_id
_entity_poly.type
_entity_poly.pdbx_seq_one_letter_code
_entity_poly.pdbx_strand_id
1 'polypeptide(L)'
;MFGPAGIFFKGFIKHPVMVGAIVPSSRRTIARVLSKVDWENCDLFVEYGPGVGTFCQPVLDRLRRDARLIVIDTNPDFINYLARTIGDSRFIAVHGSAAEVESIVRQHGFDHADYVLSGLPFTTLPEGVGPAIMAATQRVLRPGGAFLVYQYTARARALMSRYFHRIDKGFEPINVPPCVISWGWKD
;
A
#
# COMPACT_ATOMS: atom_id res chain seq x y z
N MET A 1 -7.03 21.39 -16.30
CA MET A 1 -6.19 20.52 -15.44
C MET A 1 -7.14 19.66 -14.61
N PHE A 2 -7.15 18.35 -14.82
CA PHE A 2 -8.04 17.47 -14.05
C PHE A 2 -7.48 17.35 -12.62
N GLY A 3 -8.32 17.61 -11.62
CA GLY A 3 -7.96 17.38 -10.21
C GLY A 3 -7.84 15.87 -9.89
N PRO A 4 -7.47 15.50 -8.62
CA PRO A 4 -7.29 14.10 -8.22
C PRO A 4 -8.45 13.18 -8.60
N ALA A 5 -9.68 13.65 -8.46
CA ALA A 5 -10.89 12.92 -8.85
C ALA A 5 -10.96 12.64 -10.36
N GLY A 6 -10.50 13.57 -11.20
CA GLY A 6 -10.48 13.39 -12.65
C GLY A 6 -9.45 12.35 -13.11
N ILE A 7 -8.31 12.27 -12.43
CA ILE A 7 -7.27 11.26 -12.71
C ILE A 7 -7.75 9.88 -12.26
N PHE A 8 -8.38 9.81 -11.10
CA PHE A 8 -9.01 8.59 -10.61
C PHE A 8 -10.07 8.06 -11.59
N PHE A 9 -10.95 8.94 -12.06
CA PHE A 9 -12.00 8.58 -13.02
C PHE A 9 -11.43 8.12 -14.36
N LYS A 10 -10.37 8.79 -14.87
CA LYS A 10 -9.67 8.39 -16.10
C LYS A 10 -8.96 7.05 -15.96
N GLY A 11 -8.31 6.79 -14.81
CA GLY A 11 -7.69 5.51 -14.49
C GLY A 11 -8.74 4.38 -14.39
N PHE A 12 -9.88 4.67 -13.76
CA PHE A 12 -11.02 3.74 -13.68
C PHE A 12 -11.57 3.36 -15.06
N ILE A 13 -11.73 4.33 -15.97
CA ILE A 13 -12.23 4.08 -17.34
C ILE A 13 -11.22 3.23 -18.13
N LYS A 14 -9.91 3.49 -18.01
CA LYS A 14 -8.88 2.74 -18.73
C LYS A 14 -8.66 1.33 -18.19
N HIS A 15 -8.74 1.16 -16.88
CA HIS A 15 -8.43 -0.09 -16.17
C HIS A 15 -9.41 -0.32 -15.01
N PRO A 16 -10.71 -0.52 -15.26
CA PRO A 16 -11.73 -0.60 -14.21
C PRO A 16 -11.54 -1.75 -13.23
N VAL A 17 -10.88 -2.81 -13.67
CA VAL A 17 -10.56 -3.99 -12.83
C VAL A 17 -9.38 -3.73 -11.89
N MET A 18 -8.46 -2.83 -12.28
CA MET A 18 -7.24 -2.51 -11.51
C MET A 18 -7.43 -1.37 -10.52
N VAL A 19 -8.38 -0.50 -10.76
CA VAL A 19 -8.73 0.56 -9.81
C VAL A 19 -9.86 0.01 -8.93
N GLY A 20 -9.53 -0.80 -7.95
CA GLY A 20 -10.50 -1.24 -6.94
C GLY A 20 -11.19 0.00 -6.36
N ALA A 21 -12.51 -0.05 -6.20
CA ALA A 21 -13.36 1.07 -5.81
C ALA A 21 -12.87 1.72 -4.49
N ILE A 22 -11.88 2.58 -4.59
CA ILE A 22 -11.32 3.30 -3.46
C ILE A 22 -12.04 4.65 -3.43
N VAL A 23 -13.15 4.67 -2.72
CA VAL A 23 -13.61 5.94 -2.14
C VAL A 23 -12.44 6.44 -1.28
N PRO A 24 -11.99 7.71 -1.43
CA PRO A 24 -10.89 8.23 -0.64
C PRO A 24 -11.10 7.90 0.82
N SER A 25 -10.17 7.14 1.41
CA SER A 25 -10.30 6.69 2.80
C SER A 25 -10.45 7.88 3.74
N SER A 26 -11.41 7.82 4.64
CA SER A 26 -11.60 8.90 5.62
C SER A 26 -10.34 9.06 6.48
N ARG A 27 -10.10 10.25 7.04
CA ARG A 27 -9.00 10.50 7.99
C ARG A 27 -8.98 9.46 9.12
N ARG A 28 -10.15 9.00 9.53
CA ARG A 28 -10.31 7.97 10.55
C ARG A 28 -9.82 6.60 10.07
N THR A 29 -10.18 6.21 8.85
CA THR A 29 -9.71 4.96 8.24
C THR A 29 -8.19 4.98 8.11
N ILE A 30 -7.61 6.08 7.61
CA ILE A 30 -6.17 6.25 7.49
C ILE A 30 -5.49 6.09 8.86
N ALA A 31 -5.97 6.81 9.89
CA ALA A 31 -5.43 6.72 11.23
C ALA A 31 -5.52 5.29 11.79
N ARG A 32 -6.62 4.59 11.53
CA ARG A 32 -6.82 3.21 11.98
C ARG A 32 -5.87 2.23 11.27
N VAL A 33 -5.73 2.33 9.96
CA VAL A 33 -4.80 1.48 9.17
C VAL A 33 -3.36 1.66 9.66
N LEU A 34 -2.94 2.90 9.89
CA LEU A 34 -1.58 3.26 10.30
C LEU A 34 -1.33 3.13 11.82
N SER A 35 -2.34 2.77 12.62
CA SER A 35 -2.27 2.79 14.10
C SER A 35 -1.26 1.84 14.74
N LYS A 36 -0.76 0.86 13.98
CA LYS A 36 0.19 -0.16 14.47
C LYS A 36 1.61 0.03 13.91
N VAL A 37 1.86 1.13 13.23
CA VAL A 37 3.18 1.45 12.70
C VAL A 37 4.03 2.10 13.79
N ASP A 38 5.20 1.56 14.04
CA ASP A 38 6.24 2.15 14.89
C ASP A 38 7.06 3.15 14.04
N TRP A 39 6.64 4.41 14.06
CA TRP A 39 7.23 5.46 13.24
C TRP A 39 8.66 5.84 13.65
N GLU A 40 9.02 5.61 14.90
CA GLU A 40 10.37 5.90 15.42
C GLU A 40 11.40 4.91 14.87
N ASN A 41 10.97 3.69 14.54
CA ASN A 41 11.82 2.62 14.03
C ASN A 41 11.43 2.21 12.58
N CYS A 42 10.83 3.12 11.81
CA CYS A 42 10.47 2.90 10.41
C CYS A 42 11.45 3.65 9.50
N ASP A 43 12.35 2.93 8.83
CA ASP A 43 13.29 3.47 7.85
C ASP A 43 12.71 3.44 6.44
N LEU A 44 11.98 2.40 6.10
CA LEU A 44 11.33 2.24 4.81
C LEU A 44 9.87 1.81 4.94
N PHE A 45 8.99 2.66 4.46
CA PHE A 45 7.57 2.35 4.25
C PHE A 45 7.31 2.15 2.76
N VAL A 46 6.61 1.07 2.39
CA VAL A 46 6.24 0.79 0.99
C VAL A 46 4.71 0.80 0.84
N GLU A 47 4.19 1.36 -0.26
CA GLU A 47 2.75 1.33 -0.57
C GLU A 47 2.52 0.73 -1.96
N TYR A 48 1.65 -0.28 -2.05
CA TYR A 48 1.19 -0.88 -3.31
C TYR A 48 -0.15 -0.29 -3.73
N GLY A 49 -0.24 0.14 -4.98
CA GLY A 49 -1.44 0.71 -5.54
C GLY A 49 -1.88 1.99 -4.85
N PRO A 50 -1.01 3.03 -4.77
CA PRO A 50 -1.33 4.29 -4.11
C PRO A 50 -2.50 5.04 -4.76
N GLY A 51 -2.80 4.76 -6.05
CA GLY A 51 -3.78 5.49 -6.81
C GLY A 51 -3.47 6.99 -6.84
N VAL A 52 -4.37 7.80 -6.30
CA VAL A 52 -4.18 9.27 -6.20
C VAL A 52 -3.38 9.70 -4.96
N GLY A 53 -2.84 8.76 -4.17
CA GLY A 53 -1.95 9.04 -3.05
C GLY A 53 -2.64 9.38 -1.72
N THR A 54 -3.79 8.77 -1.47
CA THR A 54 -4.57 9.04 -0.24
C THR A 54 -3.77 8.79 1.05
N PHE A 55 -2.86 7.83 1.07
CA PHE A 55 -1.99 7.53 2.21
C PHE A 55 -0.64 8.21 2.15
N CYS A 56 -0.17 8.67 0.99
CA CYS A 56 1.18 9.22 0.81
C CYS A 56 1.48 10.36 1.79
N GLN A 57 0.66 11.42 1.83
CA GLN A 57 0.90 12.54 2.73
C GLN A 57 0.77 12.15 4.21
N PRO A 58 -0.29 11.41 4.65
CA PRO A 58 -0.38 10.91 6.03
C PRO A 58 0.81 10.04 6.49
N VAL A 59 1.44 9.28 5.60
CA VAL A 59 2.66 8.53 5.90
C VAL A 59 3.85 9.47 6.00
N LEU A 60 4.07 10.35 5.02
CA LEU A 60 5.16 11.33 5.03
C LEU A 60 5.14 12.24 6.25
N ASP A 61 3.96 12.65 6.72
CA ASP A 61 3.79 13.49 7.93
C ASP A 61 4.28 12.79 9.22
N ARG A 62 4.37 11.45 9.20
CA ARG A 62 4.76 10.63 10.36
C ARG A 62 6.17 10.05 10.25
N LEU A 63 6.67 9.88 9.05
CA LEU A 63 8.03 9.36 8.82
C LEU A 63 9.09 10.32 9.33
N ARG A 64 10.17 9.76 9.87
CA ARG A 64 11.38 10.51 10.22
C ARG A 64 11.99 11.17 8.97
N ARG A 65 12.88 12.14 9.18
CA ARG A 65 13.52 12.91 8.10
C ARG A 65 14.45 12.05 7.22
N ASP A 66 15.03 11.02 7.78
CA ASP A 66 15.96 10.08 7.14
C ASP A 66 15.27 8.86 6.53
N ALA A 67 14.00 8.61 6.88
CA ALA A 67 13.19 7.52 6.34
C ALA A 67 12.70 7.78 4.91
N ARG A 68 12.19 6.75 4.23
CA ARG A 68 11.67 6.85 2.86
C ARG A 68 10.29 6.21 2.73
N LEU A 69 9.51 6.74 1.80
CA LEU A 69 8.28 6.17 1.29
C LEU A 69 8.47 5.80 -0.17
N ILE A 70 8.40 4.50 -0.49
CA ILE A 70 8.34 4.00 -1.86
C ILE A 70 6.89 3.64 -2.18
N VAL A 71 6.35 4.18 -3.27
CA VAL A 71 5.05 3.77 -3.80
C VAL A 71 5.23 3.03 -5.12
N ILE A 72 4.50 1.94 -5.32
CA ILE A 72 4.60 1.07 -6.48
C ILE A 72 3.21 0.92 -7.11
N ASP A 73 3.10 1.24 -8.39
CA ASP A 73 1.87 1.06 -9.16
C ASP A 73 2.20 0.63 -10.59
N THR A 74 1.38 -0.25 -11.14
CA THR A 74 1.46 -0.66 -12.56
C THR A 74 0.84 0.36 -13.50
N ASN A 75 0.11 1.36 -12.98
CA ASN A 75 -0.47 2.42 -13.77
C ASN A 75 0.48 3.65 -13.82
N PRO A 76 1.11 3.93 -14.98
CA PRO A 76 2.03 5.05 -15.11
C PRO A 76 1.36 6.42 -14.93
N ASP A 77 0.05 6.54 -15.18
CA ASP A 77 -0.68 7.81 -14.99
C ASP A 77 -0.68 8.23 -13.49
N PHE A 78 -0.88 7.27 -12.57
CA PHE A 78 -0.81 7.52 -11.13
C PHE A 78 0.61 7.86 -10.68
N ILE A 79 1.59 7.08 -11.11
CA ILE A 79 3.00 7.31 -10.76
C ILE A 79 3.46 8.69 -11.24
N ASN A 80 3.18 9.05 -12.49
CA ASN A 80 3.51 10.36 -13.05
C ASN A 80 2.79 11.51 -12.32
N TYR A 81 1.54 11.30 -11.91
CA TYR A 81 0.80 12.29 -11.14
C TYR A 81 1.44 12.50 -9.76
N LEU A 82 1.70 11.42 -9.02
CA LEU A 82 2.29 11.48 -7.69
C LEU A 82 3.69 12.09 -7.70
N ALA A 83 4.54 11.68 -8.64
CA ALA A 83 5.89 12.22 -8.80
C ALA A 83 5.92 13.74 -9.07
N ARG A 84 4.86 14.29 -9.70
CA ARG A 84 4.75 15.74 -9.98
C ARG A 84 4.12 16.54 -8.84
N THR A 85 3.30 15.88 -8.01
CA THR A 85 2.49 16.57 -6.99
C THR A 85 3.07 16.49 -5.59
N ILE A 86 3.86 15.45 -5.30
CA ILE A 86 4.50 15.25 -4.01
C ILE A 86 5.96 15.73 -4.10
N GLY A 87 6.24 16.90 -3.53
CA GLY A 87 7.57 17.52 -3.54
C GLY A 87 8.46 17.15 -2.35
N ASP A 88 8.17 16.06 -1.63
CA ASP A 88 8.95 15.61 -0.48
C ASP A 88 10.13 14.74 -0.94
N SER A 89 11.35 15.07 -0.51
CA SER A 89 12.57 14.33 -0.89
C SER A 89 12.64 12.89 -0.38
N ARG A 90 11.76 12.52 0.56
CA ARG A 90 11.62 11.16 1.08
C ARG A 90 10.70 10.29 0.23
N PHE A 91 9.97 10.89 -0.71
CA PHE A 91 9.00 10.22 -1.56
C PHE A 91 9.63 9.68 -2.84
N ILE A 92 9.36 8.41 -3.15
CA ILE A 92 9.86 7.73 -4.35
C ILE A 92 8.67 7.03 -5.03
N ALA A 93 8.37 7.40 -6.27
CA ALA A 93 7.30 6.81 -7.06
C ALA A 93 7.88 5.87 -8.13
N VAL A 94 7.47 4.61 -8.11
CA VAL A 94 8.00 3.56 -8.98
C VAL A 94 6.89 2.97 -9.84
N HIS A 95 7.05 3.04 -11.16
CA HIS A 95 6.22 2.29 -12.10
C HIS A 95 6.72 0.84 -12.15
N GLY A 96 5.94 -0.09 -11.61
CA GLY A 96 6.35 -1.49 -11.50
C GLY A 96 5.29 -2.37 -10.85
N SER A 97 5.61 -3.63 -10.67
CA SER A 97 4.75 -4.62 -10.02
C SER A 97 5.08 -4.78 -8.54
N ALA A 98 4.06 -4.86 -7.69
CA ALA A 98 4.23 -5.22 -6.28
C ALA A 98 4.89 -6.61 -6.08
N ALA A 99 4.78 -7.51 -7.06
CA ALA A 99 5.49 -8.79 -7.03
C ALA A 99 7.02 -8.65 -7.17
N GLU A 100 7.50 -7.50 -7.64
CA GLU A 100 8.92 -7.19 -7.82
C GLU A 100 9.49 -6.33 -6.67
N VAL A 101 8.76 -6.20 -5.57
CA VAL A 101 9.11 -5.30 -4.45
C VAL A 101 10.52 -5.51 -3.91
N GLU A 102 11.00 -6.76 -3.85
CA GLU A 102 12.36 -7.06 -3.36
C GLU A 102 13.46 -6.39 -4.22
N SER A 103 13.32 -6.46 -5.54
CA SER A 103 14.27 -5.83 -6.46
C SER A 103 14.15 -4.30 -6.40
N ILE A 104 12.93 -3.77 -6.30
CA ILE A 104 12.68 -2.33 -6.20
C ILE A 104 13.31 -1.77 -4.92
N VAL A 105 13.09 -2.41 -3.77
CA VAL A 105 13.65 -2.00 -2.48
C VAL A 105 15.18 -1.97 -2.53
N ARG A 106 15.81 -3.03 -3.09
CA ARG A 106 17.27 -3.09 -3.26
C ARG A 106 17.82 -2.02 -4.19
N GLN A 107 17.15 -1.71 -5.30
CA GLN A 107 17.54 -0.65 -6.24
C GLN A 107 17.57 0.74 -5.58
N HIS A 108 16.80 0.93 -4.51
CA HIS A 108 16.77 2.18 -3.74
C HIS A 108 17.66 2.15 -2.48
N GLY A 109 18.52 1.13 -2.35
CA GLY A 109 19.54 1.07 -1.29
C GLY A 109 19.05 0.48 0.04
N PHE A 110 17.94 -0.26 0.05
CA PHE A 110 17.41 -0.92 1.23
C PHE A 110 17.47 -2.45 1.10
N ASP A 111 17.75 -3.14 2.21
CA ASP A 111 17.73 -4.61 2.26
C ASP A 111 16.33 -5.15 2.53
N HIS A 112 15.50 -4.38 3.22
CA HIS A 112 14.14 -4.76 3.63
C HIS A 112 13.23 -3.54 3.78
N ALA A 113 11.94 -3.79 3.91
CA ALA A 113 10.95 -2.81 4.30
C ALA A 113 10.50 -3.06 5.75
N ASP A 114 10.19 -1.99 6.50
CA ASP A 114 9.61 -2.09 7.83
C ASP A 114 8.13 -2.36 7.77
N TYR A 115 7.45 -1.62 6.89
CA TYR A 115 6.02 -1.75 6.69
C TYR A 115 5.69 -1.70 5.20
N VAL A 116 4.71 -2.51 4.83
CA VAL A 116 4.12 -2.49 3.49
C VAL A 116 2.63 -2.27 3.63
N LEU A 117 2.08 -1.28 2.93
CA LEU A 117 0.65 -1.01 2.84
C LEU A 117 0.14 -1.44 1.46
N SER A 118 -1.03 -2.05 1.39
CA SER A 118 -1.64 -2.40 0.11
C SER A 118 -3.06 -1.88 -0.03
N GLY A 119 -3.27 -1.08 -1.08
CA GLY A 119 -4.58 -0.74 -1.63
C GLY A 119 -5.03 -1.65 -2.78
N LEU A 120 -4.29 -2.72 -3.09
CA LEU A 120 -4.59 -3.60 -4.22
C LEU A 120 -5.86 -4.42 -3.98
N PRO A 121 -6.72 -4.57 -4.98
CA PRO A 121 -7.95 -5.34 -4.88
C PRO A 121 -7.67 -6.85 -5.06
N PHE A 122 -7.17 -7.53 -4.03
CA PHE A 122 -6.78 -8.95 -4.08
C PHE A 122 -7.88 -9.90 -4.57
N THR A 123 -9.14 -9.46 -4.57
CA THR A 123 -10.26 -10.25 -5.06
C THR A 123 -10.40 -10.28 -6.58
N THR A 124 -9.79 -9.32 -7.28
CA THR A 124 -9.90 -9.13 -8.74
C THR A 124 -8.56 -9.21 -9.46
N LEU A 125 -7.47 -9.47 -8.74
CA LEU A 125 -6.17 -9.72 -9.35
C LEU A 125 -6.20 -10.99 -10.20
N PRO A 126 -5.46 -11.04 -11.33
CA PRO A 126 -5.30 -12.25 -12.10
C PRO A 126 -4.79 -13.42 -11.26
N GLU A 127 -5.10 -14.65 -11.70
CA GLU A 127 -4.65 -15.85 -11.02
C GLU A 127 -3.13 -15.88 -10.84
N GLY A 128 -2.65 -16.31 -9.67
CA GLY A 128 -1.24 -16.35 -9.32
C GLY A 128 -0.63 -15.03 -8.86
N VAL A 129 -1.17 -13.86 -9.26
CA VAL A 129 -0.60 -12.55 -8.93
C VAL A 129 -0.70 -12.27 -7.43
N GLY A 130 -1.84 -12.51 -6.81
CA GLY A 130 -2.03 -12.30 -5.38
C GLY A 130 -1.05 -13.12 -4.52
N PRO A 131 -0.93 -14.44 -4.73
CA PRO A 131 0.09 -15.28 -4.07
C PRO A 131 1.53 -14.78 -4.28
N ALA A 132 1.89 -14.37 -5.51
CA ALA A 132 3.22 -13.84 -5.81
C ALA A 132 3.53 -12.57 -5.00
N ILE A 133 2.58 -11.63 -4.93
CA ILE A 133 2.70 -10.40 -4.13
C ILE A 133 2.85 -10.74 -2.64
N MET A 134 2.02 -11.65 -2.10
CA MET A 134 2.11 -12.04 -0.69
C MET A 134 3.47 -12.65 -0.34
N ALA A 135 3.98 -13.55 -1.20
CA ALA A 135 5.28 -14.18 -1.01
C ALA A 135 6.43 -13.14 -1.06
N ALA A 136 6.44 -12.25 -2.05
CA ALA A 136 7.44 -11.19 -2.18
C ALA A 136 7.37 -10.23 -1.00
N THR A 137 6.18 -9.87 -0.54
CA THR A 137 5.98 -9.01 0.63
C THR A 137 6.52 -9.64 1.91
N GLN A 138 6.25 -10.94 2.12
CA GLN A 138 6.76 -11.66 3.29
C GLN A 138 8.29 -11.70 3.28
N ARG A 139 8.92 -11.87 2.11
CA ARG A 139 10.40 -11.89 2.02
C ARG A 139 11.00 -10.51 2.25
N VAL A 140 10.44 -9.45 1.65
CA VAL A 140 11.00 -8.10 1.74
C VAL A 140 10.86 -7.46 3.12
N LEU A 141 9.85 -7.83 3.90
CA LEU A 141 9.67 -7.30 5.24
C LEU A 141 10.82 -7.75 6.16
N ARG A 142 11.29 -6.85 7.06
CA ARG A 142 12.18 -7.26 8.16
C ARG A 142 11.43 -8.10 9.20
N PRO A 143 12.12 -8.88 10.03
CA PRO A 143 11.51 -9.48 11.23
C PRO A 143 10.84 -8.42 12.10
N GLY A 144 9.64 -8.69 12.58
CA GLY A 144 8.81 -7.73 13.32
C GLY A 144 8.15 -6.63 12.48
N GLY A 145 8.41 -6.59 11.17
CA GLY A 145 7.71 -5.72 10.23
C GLY A 145 6.31 -6.23 9.90
N ALA A 146 5.48 -5.38 9.28
CA ALA A 146 4.09 -5.74 9.01
C ALA A 146 3.59 -5.40 7.60
N PHE A 147 2.73 -6.27 7.08
CA PHE A 147 1.93 -6.04 5.89
C PHE A 147 0.53 -5.55 6.28
N LEU A 148 0.21 -4.33 5.90
CA LEU A 148 -1.04 -3.64 6.18
C LEU A 148 -1.96 -3.77 4.97
N VAL A 149 -3.14 -4.36 5.14
CA VAL A 149 -4.13 -4.51 4.07
C VAL A 149 -5.46 -3.96 4.55
N TYR A 150 -6.04 -3.05 3.77
CA TYR A 150 -7.38 -2.54 4.01
C TYR A 150 -8.27 -2.84 2.79
N GLN A 151 -9.39 -3.52 3.03
CA GLN A 151 -10.32 -3.96 1.99
C GLN A 151 -11.76 -4.04 2.49
N TYR A 152 -12.69 -4.15 1.56
CA TYR A 152 -14.12 -4.33 1.88
C TYR A 152 -14.51 -5.78 2.17
N THR A 153 -13.60 -6.74 1.91
CA THR A 153 -13.85 -8.18 2.10
C THR A 153 -12.72 -8.85 2.88
N ALA A 154 -13.03 -9.97 3.53
CA ALA A 154 -12.04 -10.75 4.28
C ALA A 154 -11.16 -11.69 3.39
N ARG A 155 -11.37 -11.69 2.06
CA ARG A 155 -10.66 -12.63 1.15
C ARG A 155 -9.14 -12.43 1.16
N ALA A 156 -8.67 -11.18 1.19
CA ALA A 156 -7.23 -10.91 1.30
C ALA A 156 -6.63 -11.48 2.58
N ARG A 157 -7.38 -11.46 3.70
CA ARG A 157 -6.94 -12.07 4.96
C ARG A 157 -6.77 -13.58 4.85
N ALA A 158 -7.66 -14.27 4.16
CA ALA A 158 -7.54 -15.71 3.93
C ALA A 158 -6.31 -16.05 3.09
N LEU A 159 -5.94 -15.21 2.13
CA LEU A 159 -4.69 -15.36 1.39
C LEU A 159 -3.48 -15.02 2.28
N MET A 160 -3.54 -13.92 3.03
CA MET A 160 -2.48 -13.47 3.94
C MET A 160 -2.12 -14.55 4.98
N SER A 161 -3.09 -15.31 5.51
CA SER A 161 -2.86 -16.34 6.53
C SER A 161 -2.01 -17.53 6.05
N ARG A 162 -1.75 -17.64 4.75
CA ARG A 162 -0.84 -18.65 4.18
C ARG A 162 0.63 -18.23 4.27
N TYR A 163 0.89 -16.94 4.54
CA TYR A 163 2.24 -16.33 4.52
C TYR A 163 2.62 -15.68 5.85
N PHE A 164 1.64 -15.30 6.67
CA PHE A 164 1.83 -14.61 7.94
C PHE A 164 1.12 -15.39 9.05
N HIS A 165 1.87 -15.85 10.06
CA HIS A 165 1.30 -16.63 11.18
C HIS A 165 0.55 -15.74 12.17
N ARG A 166 1.04 -14.53 12.40
CA ARG A 166 0.37 -13.55 13.27
C ARG A 166 -0.36 -12.50 12.43
N ILE A 167 -1.69 -12.47 12.55
CA ILE A 167 -2.53 -11.48 11.86
C ILE A 167 -3.44 -10.80 12.88
N ASP A 168 -3.22 -9.51 13.07
CA ASP A 168 -4.15 -8.66 13.82
C ASP A 168 -5.29 -8.22 12.91
N LYS A 169 -6.47 -8.05 13.51
CA LYS A 169 -7.70 -7.72 12.79
C LYS A 169 -8.25 -6.38 13.26
N GLY A 170 -8.70 -5.57 12.31
CA GLY A 170 -9.39 -4.32 12.56
C GLY A 170 -10.62 -4.18 11.66
N PHE A 171 -11.52 -3.29 12.08
CA PHE A 171 -12.72 -2.96 11.33
C PHE A 171 -13.03 -1.48 11.47
N GLU A 172 -13.33 -0.80 10.36
CA GLU A 172 -13.75 0.59 10.36
C GLU A 172 -15.17 0.69 9.77
N PRO A 173 -16.19 0.77 10.63
CA PRO A 173 -17.59 0.74 10.21
C PRO A 173 -18.07 2.03 9.55
N ILE A 174 -17.40 3.17 9.83
CA ILE A 174 -17.83 4.50 9.33
C ILE A 174 -17.32 4.74 7.91
N ASN A 175 -16.40 3.93 7.43
CA ASN A 175 -16.01 4.00 6.02
C ASN A 175 -17.17 3.51 5.14
N VAL A 176 -17.36 4.11 3.97
CA VAL A 176 -18.42 3.72 3.03
C VAL A 176 -17.77 3.20 1.75
N PRO A 177 -17.89 1.90 1.46
CA PRO A 177 -18.40 0.82 2.33
C PRO A 177 -17.48 0.54 3.55
N PRO A 178 -17.96 -0.19 4.59
CA PRO A 178 -17.15 -0.54 5.76
C PRO A 178 -15.87 -1.26 5.39
N CYS A 179 -14.78 -0.95 6.10
CA CYS A 179 -13.45 -1.42 5.75
C CYS A 179 -12.94 -2.47 6.75
N VAL A 180 -12.48 -3.59 6.23
CA VAL A 180 -11.78 -4.65 6.97
C VAL A 180 -10.28 -4.37 6.89
N ILE A 181 -9.61 -4.30 8.05
CA ILE A 181 -8.18 -4.05 8.14
C ILE A 181 -7.48 -5.31 8.65
N SER A 182 -6.30 -5.60 8.13
CA SER A 182 -5.47 -6.71 8.57
C SER A 182 -4.01 -6.27 8.63
N TRP A 183 -3.32 -6.63 9.70
CA TRP A 183 -1.88 -6.45 9.88
C TRP A 183 -1.24 -7.83 9.99
N GLY A 184 -0.57 -8.29 8.93
CA GLY A 184 0.20 -9.53 8.93
C GLY A 184 1.64 -9.25 9.35
N TRP A 185 2.08 -9.83 10.47
CA TRP A 185 3.41 -9.61 11.03
C TRP A 185 4.38 -10.67 10.53
N LYS A 186 5.59 -10.26 10.17
CA LYS A 186 6.69 -11.18 9.91
C LYS A 186 7.34 -11.57 11.23
N ASP A 187 7.51 -12.89 11.41
CA ASP A 187 8.23 -13.46 12.54
C ASP A 187 9.72 -13.19 12.46
#